data_1f8e38711f0bef2d1884e331ae5f6bff
#
_entry.id   1f8e38711f0bef2d1884e331ae5f6bff
#
_cell.length_a   1.000
_cell.length_b   1.000
_cell.length_c   1.000
_cell.angle_alpha   90.00
_cell.angle_beta   90.00
_cell.angle_gamma   90.00
#
_symmetry.space_group_name_H-M   'P 1'
#
loop_
_entity.id
_entity.type
_entity.pdbx_description
1 polymer ?
#
loop_
_entity_poly.entity_id
_entity_poly.type
_entity_poly.pdbx_seq_one_letter_code
_entity_poly.pdbx_strand_id
1 'polypeptide(L)'
;MSEFEENVAEVSPNNKQETCEKKKCKCCIAKWIVEIVLALAVIGLYILYFFFPKTASHRPTAVVNTEPRSGEIVYINIDTINSQYELVNVLTDDIESEMAKQEALFKNRQSALERKYAQFQQNYQSGILTQVQVENAQQQLMAESEALQADYNQVMSNLEARQAAALKQIADSVIAATQRVNAERNASFIFSYQYGGQMLDADPTKDITNEVLDILNEPFSKKKK
;
A
#
# COMPACT_ATOMS: atom_id res chain seq x y z
N MET A 1 -36.29 -63.57 11.39
CA MET A 1 -36.20 -64.84 10.67
C MET A 1 -34.80 -64.81 10.14
N SER A 2 -33.99 -65.38 10.84
CA SER A 2 -33.35 -66.71 10.92
C SER A 2 -32.09 -66.66 10.09
N GLU A 3 -30.97 -66.67 10.73
CA GLU A 3 -30.22 -67.89 11.11
C GLU A 3 -29.31 -68.33 9.98
N PHE A 4 -28.11 -68.74 10.04
CA PHE A 4 -27.32 -69.43 11.03
C PHE A 4 -25.94 -69.67 10.41
N GLU A 5 -24.94 -69.50 11.20
CA GLU A 5 -23.85 -70.44 11.56
C GLU A 5 -22.85 -70.86 10.48
N GLU A 6 -21.60 -70.61 10.74
CA GLU A 6 -20.58 -71.33 11.54
C GLU A 6 -19.83 -72.44 10.75
N ASN A 7 -18.53 -72.35 10.71
CA ASN A 7 -17.51 -73.32 11.17
C ASN A 7 -16.16 -73.04 10.49
N VAL A 8 -15.19 -72.69 11.24
CA VAL A 8 -14.18 -73.41 12.02
C VAL A 8 -13.17 -74.23 11.26
N ALA A 9 -11.95 -73.99 11.64
CA ALA A 9 -10.71 -74.81 11.66
C ALA A 9 -9.93 -74.88 10.31
N GLU A 10 -8.63 -74.95 10.23
CA GLU A 10 -7.54 -75.12 11.19
C GLU A 10 -6.19 -74.88 10.47
N VAL A 11 -5.25 -74.33 11.16
CA VAL A 11 -3.83 -74.70 11.35
C VAL A 11 -2.83 -74.58 10.20
N SER A 12 -2.01 -73.51 10.33
CA SER A 12 -0.51 -73.51 10.56
C SER A 12 0.44 -73.97 9.44
N PRO A 13 1.71 -73.66 9.57
CA PRO A 13 2.42 -72.36 9.67
C PRO A 13 3.50 -72.22 8.57
N ASN A 14 4.16 -71.12 8.62
CA ASN A 14 5.43 -70.84 7.94
C ASN A 14 5.35 -69.95 6.68
N ASN A 15 5.42 -68.67 6.91
CA ASN A 15 6.37 -67.81 6.22
C ASN A 15 6.48 -66.43 6.89
N LYS A 16 7.09 -66.39 8.08
CA LYS A 16 7.56 -65.17 8.70
C LYS A 16 9.05 -65.07 8.47
N GLN A 17 9.47 -64.55 7.32
CA GLN A 17 10.87 -64.08 7.22
C GLN A 17 11.21 -63.15 6.06
N GLU A 18 10.30 -62.72 5.20
CA GLU A 18 10.73 -61.85 4.09
C GLU A 18 10.16 -60.43 4.02
N THR A 19 9.37 -59.97 4.99
CA THR A 19 8.79 -58.61 4.93
C THR A 19 9.37 -57.58 5.91
N CYS A 20 10.44 -57.90 6.61
CA CYS A 20 11.00 -57.01 7.64
C CYS A 20 12.17 -56.14 7.17
N GLU A 21 12.82 -56.41 6.05
CA GLU A 21 13.95 -55.58 5.59
C GLU A 21 13.57 -54.42 4.68
N LYS A 22 12.45 -54.48 3.97
CA LYS A 22 12.05 -53.37 3.11
C LYS A 22 11.37 -52.17 3.81
N LYS A 23 10.89 -52.35 5.04
CA LYS A 23 10.29 -51.24 5.84
C LYS A 23 11.32 -50.43 6.63
N LYS A 24 12.46 -50.98 6.96
CA LYS A 24 13.53 -50.25 7.66
C LYS A 24 14.22 -49.20 6.79
N CYS A 25 14.32 -49.41 5.48
CA CYS A 25 14.99 -48.52 4.57
C CYS A 25 14.19 -47.26 4.28
N LYS A 26 12.85 -47.31 4.22
CA LYS A 26 12.00 -46.11 4.00
C LYS A 26 11.93 -45.20 5.24
N CYS A 27 11.96 -45.75 6.42
CA CYS A 27 11.97 -44.98 7.69
C CYS A 27 13.30 -44.25 7.93
N CYS A 28 14.43 -44.87 7.55
CA CYS A 28 15.74 -44.24 7.65
C CYS A 28 15.91 -43.11 6.62
N ILE A 29 15.43 -43.30 5.40
CA ILE A 29 15.50 -42.28 4.35
C ILE A 29 14.56 -41.07 4.71
N ALA A 30 13.38 -41.34 5.24
CA ALA A 30 12.46 -40.29 5.67
C ALA A 30 13.02 -39.45 6.85
N LYS A 31 13.68 -40.11 7.84
CA LYS A 31 14.38 -39.39 8.92
C LYS A 31 15.55 -38.57 8.40
N TRP A 32 16.31 -39.09 7.47
CA TRP A 32 17.45 -38.40 6.86
C TRP A 32 16.98 -37.16 6.04
N ILE A 33 15.89 -37.29 5.33
CA ILE A 33 15.30 -36.17 4.57
C ILE A 33 14.80 -35.06 5.52
N VAL A 34 14.15 -35.42 6.63
CA VAL A 34 13.68 -34.44 7.63
C VAL A 34 14.86 -33.73 8.28
N GLU A 35 15.93 -34.48 8.58
CA GLU A 35 17.13 -33.92 9.22
C GLU A 35 17.88 -32.95 8.27
N ILE A 36 17.97 -33.30 6.98
CA ILE A 36 18.51 -32.40 5.93
C ILE A 36 17.68 -31.15 5.74
N VAL A 37 16.35 -31.26 5.69
CA VAL A 37 15.45 -30.10 5.58
C VAL A 37 15.56 -29.19 6.79
N LEU A 38 15.67 -29.76 7.98
CA LEU A 38 15.84 -29.01 9.22
C LEU A 38 17.22 -28.30 9.28
N ALA A 39 18.28 -28.97 8.83
CA ALA A 39 19.62 -28.39 8.71
C ALA A 39 19.64 -27.24 7.68
N LEU A 40 18.97 -27.39 6.52
CA LEU A 40 18.84 -26.33 5.51
C LEU A 40 18.01 -25.14 6.02
N ALA A 41 16.97 -25.39 6.80
CA ALA A 41 16.17 -24.33 7.43
C ALA A 41 17.00 -23.52 8.46
N VAL A 42 17.81 -24.21 9.27
CA VAL A 42 18.73 -23.56 10.24
C VAL A 42 19.82 -22.77 9.52
N ILE A 43 20.38 -23.31 8.44
CA ILE A 43 21.37 -22.61 7.61
C ILE A 43 20.73 -21.40 6.94
N GLY A 44 19.49 -21.51 6.43
CA GLY A 44 18.72 -20.40 5.86
C GLY A 44 18.46 -19.29 6.89
N LEU A 45 18.07 -19.64 8.11
CA LEU A 45 17.91 -18.69 9.22
C LEU A 45 19.25 -18.03 9.62
N TYR A 46 20.35 -18.78 9.57
CA TYR A 46 21.68 -18.27 9.88
C TYR A 46 22.17 -17.30 8.79
N ILE A 47 21.90 -17.61 7.52
CA ILE A 47 22.18 -16.72 6.39
C ILE A 47 21.32 -15.45 6.47
N LEU A 48 20.02 -15.56 6.78
CA LEU A 48 19.15 -14.41 7.02
C LEU A 48 19.63 -13.57 8.22
N TYR A 49 20.09 -14.21 9.31
CA TYR A 49 20.62 -13.50 10.47
C TYR A 49 21.95 -12.78 10.18
N PHE A 50 22.78 -13.35 9.31
CA PHE A 50 24.13 -12.80 9.00
C PHE A 50 24.11 -11.85 7.79
N PHE A 51 23.21 -12.07 6.79
CA PHE A 51 23.10 -11.25 5.59
C PHE A 51 22.06 -10.12 5.72
N PHE A 52 21.08 -10.23 6.64
CA PHE A 52 20.38 -9.02 7.02
C PHE A 52 21.33 -8.25 7.95
N PRO A 53 21.98 -7.19 7.44
CA PRO A 53 22.63 -6.28 8.34
C PRO A 53 21.55 -5.84 9.29
N LYS A 54 21.77 -6.05 10.61
CA LYS A 54 21.04 -5.27 11.60
C LYS A 54 21.23 -3.86 11.12
N THR A 55 20.20 -3.30 10.47
CA THR A 55 20.07 -1.88 10.35
C THR A 55 20.00 -1.41 11.79
N ALA A 56 21.17 -1.35 12.41
CA ALA A 56 21.37 -0.45 13.50
C ALA A 56 20.86 0.87 12.91
N SER A 57 19.65 1.26 13.34
CA SER A 57 19.22 2.61 13.24
C SER A 57 20.39 3.40 13.83
N HIS A 58 21.32 3.80 12.97
CA HIS A 58 22.17 4.92 13.23
C HIS A 58 21.20 6.09 13.27
N ARG A 59 20.54 6.24 14.43
CA ARG A 59 20.23 7.60 14.83
C ARG A 59 21.58 8.31 14.71
N PRO A 60 21.73 9.30 13.84
CA PRO A 60 22.81 10.21 13.99
C PRO A 60 22.67 10.72 15.42
N THR A 61 23.55 10.30 16.31
CA THR A 61 23.84 11.07 17.48
C THR A 61 24.50 12.33 16.98
N ALA A 62 23.64 13.23 16.45
CA ALA A 62 23.95 14.62 16.51
C ALA A 62 24.25 14.83 18.01
N VAL A 63 25.51 15.10 18.31
CA VAL A 63 25.88 15.73 19.57
C VAL A 63 25.18 17.10 19.49
N VAL A 64 23.91 17.08 19.83
CA VAL A 64 23.17 18.29 20.08
C VAL A 64 23.81 18.81 21.34
N ASN A 65 24.59 19.86 21.20
CA ASN A 65 24.88 20.78 22.32
C ASN A 65 23.50 21.28 22.75
N THR A 66 22.87 20.53 23.61
CA THR A 66 21.51 20.81 24.07
C THR A 66 21.68 21.79 25.23
N GLU A 67 21.68 23.08 24.90
CA GLU A 67 21.20 24.05 25.86
C GLU A 67 19.87 23.54 26.41
N PRO A 68 19.64 23.55 27.73
CA PRO A 68 18.38 23.05 28.28
C PRO A 68 17.24 23.84 27.64
N ARG A 69 16.34 23.10 26.98
CA ARG A 69 15.13 23.68 26.38
C ARG A 69 14.30 24.35 27.48
N SER A 70 13.56 25.40 27.13
CA SER A 70 12.81 26.24 28.08
C SER A 70 11.79 25.52 28.96
N GLY A 71 11.49 24.24 28.66
CA GLY A 71 10.38 23.50 29.27
C GLY A 71 9.00 23.92 28.72
N GLU A 72 8.97 24.92 27.84
CA GLU A 72 7.75 25.43 27.25
C GLU A 72 7.12 24.39 26.32
N ILE A 73 5.78 24.31 26.37
CA ILE A 73 4.95 23.52 25.45
C ILE A 73 4.17 24.51 24.59
N VAL A 74 4.25 24.35 23.28
CA VAL A 74 3.49 25.13 22.30
C VAL A 74 2.74 24.22 21.35
N TYR A 75 1.83 24.78 20.56
CA TYR A 75 1.08 23.99 19.59
C TYR A 75 0.86 24.74 18.28
N ILE A 76 0.53 23.97 17.25
CA ILE A 76 0.07 24.43 15.94
C ILE A 76 -1.33 23.90 15.67
N ASN A 77 -2.21 24.72 15.11
CA ASN A 77 -3.55 24.32 14.69
C ASN A 77 -3.50 23.80 13.25
N ILE A 78 -3.64 22.48 13.09
CA ILE A 78 -3.57 21.81 11.78
C ILE A 78 -4.75 22.20 10.88
N ASP A 79 -5.93 22.44 11.45
CA ASP A 79 -7.11 22.84 10.64
C ASP A 79 -6.88 24.22 10.02
N THR A 80 -6.27 25.15 10.80
CA THR A 80 -5.89 26.47 10.30
C THR A 80 -4.78 26.38 9.25
N ILE A 81 -3.77 25.54 9.47
CA ILE A 81 -2.71 25.31 8.47
C ILE A 81 -3.31 24.75 7.19
N ASN A 82 -4.15 23.72 7.25
CA ASN A 82 -4.76 23.11 6.06
C ASN A 82 -5.63 24.12 5.29
N SER A 83 -6.27 25.06 5.95
CA SER A 83 -7.11 26.06 5.30
C SER A 83 -6.36 27.28 4.75
N GLN A 84 -5.19 27.61 5.29
CA GLN A 84 -4.46 28.85 4.98
C GLN A 84 -3.10 28.63 4.32
N TYR A 85 -2.61 27.40 4.26
CA TYR A 85 -1.35 27.10 3.59
C TYR A 85 -1.57 26.98 2.07
N GLU A 86 -0.99 27.92 1.31
CA GLU A 86 -1.18 28.02 -0.15
C GLU A 86 -0.77 26.75 -0.90
N LEU A 87 0.24 26.01 -0.43
CA LEU A 87 0.64 24.74 -1.06
C LEU A 87 -0.48 23.69 -1.01
N VAL A 88 -1.26 23.65 0.06
CA VAL A 88 -2.40 22.72 0.19
C VAL A 88 -3.38 22.98 -0.95
N ASN A 89 -3.75 24.24 -1.17
CA ASN A 89 -4.67 24.64 -2.24
C ASN A 89 -4.11 24.27 -3.62
N VAL A 90 -2.84 24.61 -3.87
CA VAL A 90 -2.18 24.31 -5.16
C VAL A 90 -2.14 22.80 -5.44
N LEU A 91 -1.81 21.98 -4.45
CA LEU A 91 -1.74 20.52 -4.63
C LEU A 91 -3.14 19.89 -4.76
N THR A 92 -4.13 20.41 -4.03
CA THR A 92 -5.53 19.95 -4.13
C THR A 92 -6.09 20.27 -5.51
N ASP A 93 -5.96 21.52 -5.96
CA ASP A 93 -6.43 21.95 -7.28
C ASP A 93 -5.78 21.15 -8.42
N ASP A 94 -4.48 20.84 -8.31
CA ASP A 94 -3.77 20.02 -9.29
C ASP A 94 -4.34 18.59 -9.36
N ILE A 95 -4.55 17.95 -8.21
CA ILE A 95 -5.11 16.59 -8.13
C ILE A 95 -6.55 16.57 -8.63
N GLU A 96 -7.40 17.53 -8.22
CA GLU A 96 -8.79 17.65 -8.67
C GLU A 96 -8.89 17.89 -10.17
N SER A 97 -8.06 18.78 -10.70
CA SER A 97 -7.98 19.05 -12.14
C SER A 97 -7.60 17.80 -12.93
N GLU A 98 -6.63 17.02 -12.43
CA GLU A 98 -6.22 15.79 -13.08
C GLU A 98 -7.30 14.72 -13.01
N MET A 99 -7.97 14.56 -11.85
CA MET A 99 -9.14 13.67 -11.72
C MET A 99 -10.22 14.00 -12.74
N ALA A 100 -10.60 15.27 -12.84
CA ALA A 100 -11.64 15.71 -13.79
C ALA A 100 -11.26 15.42 -15.26
N LYS A 101 -9.99 15.62 -15.62
CA LYS A 101 -9.49 15.29 -16.97
C LYS A 101 -9.56 13.78 -17.24
N GLN A 102 -9.12 12.97 -16.29
CA GLN A 102 -9.15 11.53 -16.44
C GLN A 102 -10.57 10.97 -16.50
N GLU A 103 -11.47 11.48 -15.65
CA GLU A 103 -12.89 11.10 -15.69
C GLU A 103 -13.53 11.41 -17.06
N ALA A 104 -13.28 12.59 -17.60
CA ALA A 104 -13.77 12.97 -18.93
C ALA A 104 -13.19 12.07 -20.03
N LEU A 105 -11.90 11.71 -19.94
CA LEU A 105 -11.24 10.81 -20.88
C LEU A 105 -11.86 9.40 -20.84
N PHE A 106 -12.03 8.84 -19.64
CA PHE A 106 -12.63 7.52 -19.47
C PHE A 106 -14.08 7.47 -19.94
N LYS A 107 -14.88 8.47 -19.61
CA LYS A 107 -16.27 8.61 -20.11
C LYS A 107 -16.33 8.62 -21.63
N ASN A 108 -15.44 9.35 -22.29
CA ASN A 108 -15.38 9.40 -23.75
C ASN A 108 -14.97 8.04 -24.34
N ARG A 109 -13.97 7.36 -23.76
CA ARG A 109 -13.54 6.03 -24.21
C ARG A 109 -14.63 4.97 -24.00
N GLN A 110 -15.29 4.98 -22.85
CA GLN A 110 -16.43 4.10 -22.56
C GLN A 110 -17.56 4.30 -23.59
N SER A 111 -17.96 5.54 -23.84
CA SER A 111 -18.99 5.85 -24.83
C SER A 111 -18.57 5.44 -26.26
N ALA A 112 -17.28 5.52 -26.59
CA ALA A 112 -16.78 5.04 -27.87
C ALA A 112 -16.86 3.51 -27.97
N LEU A 113 -16.52 2.79 -26.90
CA LEU A 113 -16.61 1.33 -26.83
C LEU A 113 -18.09 0.87 -26.93
N GLU A 114 -19.00 1.54 -26.22
CA GLU A 114 -20.44 1.26 -26.29
C GLU A 114 -20.99 1.45 -27.72
N ARG A 115 -20.56 2.50 -28.42
CA ARG A 115 -20.97 2.70 -29.85
C ARG A 115 -20.42 1.60 -30.75
N LYS A 116 -19.17 1.17 -30.56
CA LYS A 116 -18.58 0.05 -31.32
C LYS A 116 -19.35 -1.24 -31.08
N TYR A 117 -19.71 -1.48 -29.81
CA TYR A 117 -20.49 -2.67 -29.44
C TYR A 117 -21.88 -2.65 -30.06
N ALA A 118 -22.58 -1.51 -30.03
CA ALA A 118 -23.89 -1.37 -30.67
C ALA A 118 -23.81 -1.57 -32.19
N GLN A 119 -22.79 -1.02 -32.85
CA GLN A 119 -22.56 -1.21 -34.29
C GLN A 119 -22.25 -2.67 -34.63
N PHE A 120 -21.45 -3.34 -33.82
CA PHE A 120 -21.19 -4.77 -33.98
C PHE A 120 -22.47 -5.58 -33.86
N GLN A 121 -23.32 -5.33 -32.88
CA GLN A 121 -24.61 -6.03 -32.71
C GLN A 121 -25.54 -5.80 -33.90
N GLN A 122 -25.65 -4.57 -34.41
CA GLN A 122 -26.46 -4.25 -35.57
C GLN A 122 -25.97 -5.00 -36.81
N ASN A 123 -24.67 -5.01 -37.09
CA ASN A 123 -24.07 -5.69 -38.23
C ASN A 123 -24.23 -7.23 -38.14
N TYR A 124 -24.10 -7.77 -36.92
CA TYR A 124 -24.30 -9.19 -36.64
C TYR A 124 -25.75 -9.61 -36.91
N GLN A 125 -26.73 -8.85 -36.37
CA GLN A 125 -28.16 -9.11 -36.59
C GLN A 125 -28.58 -9.00 -38.07
N SER A 126 -27.94 -8.10 -38.80
CA SER A 126 -28.20 -7.91 -40.24
C SER A 126 -27.56 -8.98 -41.13
N GLY A 127 -26.80 -9.92 -40.55
CA GLY A 127 -26.15 -11.00 -41.31
C GLY A 127 -25.05 -10.53 -42.26
N ILE A 128 -24.54 -9.31 -42.10
CA ILE A 128 -23.54 -8.71 -43.02
C ILE A 128 -22.13 -9.26 -42.72
N LEU A 129 -21.91 -9.77 -41.49
CA LEU A 129 -20.59 -10.22 -41.06
C LEU A 129 -20.35 -11.68 -41.37
N THR A 130 -19.16 -12.00 -41.86
CA THR A 130 -18.69 -13.40 -41.97
C THR A 130 -18.28 -13.88 -40.57
N GLN A 131 -18.24 -15.23 -40.41
CA GLN A 131 -17.83 -15.86 -39.14
C GLN A 131 -16.48 -15.34 -38.62
N VAL A 132 -15.48 -15.20 -39.49
CA VAL A 132 -14.15 -14.68 -39.13
C VAL A 132 -14.20 -13.23 -38.68
N GLN A 133 -15.08 -12.41 -39.31
CA GLN A 133 -15.27 -11.00 -38.89
C GLN A 133 -15.94 -10.91 -37.53
N VAL A 134 -16.88 -11.79 -37.21
CA VAL A 134 -17.53 -11.87 -35.88
C VAL A 134 -16.50 -12.21 -34.82
N GLU A 135 -15.70 -13.24 -35.01
CA GLU A 135 -14.67 -13.65 -34.06
C GLU A 135 -13.63 -12.56 -33.83
N ASN A 136 -13.13 -11.95 -34.89
CA ASN A 136 -12.18 -10.84 -34.78
C ASN A 136 -12.77 -9.61 -34.05
N ALA A 137 -14.01 -9.25 -34.38
CA ALA A 137 -14.67 -8.11 -33.72
C ALA A 137 -14.93 -8.36 -32.22
N GLN A 138 -15.31 -9.58 -31.85
CA GLN A 138 -15.48 -9.96 -30.45
C GLN A 138 -14.16 -9.89 -29.68
N GLN A 139 -13.09 -10.46 -30.25
CA GLN A 139 -11.74 -10.40 -29.63
C GLN A 139 -11.28 -8.96 -29.48
N GLN A 140 -11.49 -8.12 -30.49
CA GLN A 140 -11.11 -6.71 -30.42
C GLN A 140 -11.87 -5.94 -29.35
N LEU A 141 -13.20 -6.11 -29.25
CA LEU A 141 -14.04 -5.46 -28.25
C LEU A 141 -13.65 -5.91 -26.83
N MET A 142 -13.36 -7.19 -26.65
CA MET A 142 -12.88 -7.73 -25.37
C MET A 142 -11.54 -7.11 -24.99
N ALA A 143 -10.56 -7.11 -25.91
CA ALA A 143 -9.25 -6.52 -25.67
C ALA A 143 -9.33 -5.01 -25.36
N GLU A 144 -10.20 -4.24 -26.08
CA GLU A 144 -10.40 -2.84 -25.80
C GLU A 144 -11.05 -2.61 -24.42
N SER A 145 -11.99 -3.47 -24.01
CA SER A 145 -12.61 -3.42 -22.68
C SER A 145 -11.60 -3.70 -21.56
N GLU A 146 -10.79 -4.74 -21.73
CA GLU A 146 -9.73 -5.09 -20.78
C GLU A 146 -8.67 -3.97 -20.67
N ALA A 147 -8.25 -3.41 -21.82
CA ALA A 147 -7.31 -2.30 -21.84
C ALA A 147 -7.87 -1.07 -21.14
N LEU A 148 -9.15 -0.73 -21.36
CA LEU A 148 -9.80 0.39 -20.68
C LEU A 148 -9.84 0.19 -19.16
N GLN A 149 -10.14 -1.02 -18.70
CA GLN A 149 -10.16 -1.35 -17.27
C GLN A 149 -8.75 -1.30 -16.66
N ALA A 150 -7.74 -1.80 -17.38
CA ALA A 150 -6.35 -1.76 -16.94
C ALA A 150 -5.85 -0.30 -16.83
N ASP A 151 -6.12 0.52 -17.84
CA ASP A 151 -5.79 1.95 -17.84
C ASP A 151 -6.45 2.68 -16.68
N TYR A 152 -7.74 2.41 -16.42
CA TYR A 152 -8.47 2.99 -15.29
C TYR A 152 -7.78 2.66 -13.95
N ASN A 153 -7.49 1.39 -13.71
CA ASN A 153 -6.83 0.94 -12.49
C ASN A 153 -5.43 1.59 -12.33
N GLN A 154 -4.68 1.70 -13.42
CA GLN A 154 -3.37 2.34 -13.43
C GLN A 154 -3.46 3.84 -13.07
N VAL A 155 -4.44 4.54 -13.65
CA VAL A 155 -4.66 5.97 -13.37
C VAL A 155 -5.07 6.18 -11.92
N MET A 156 -6.00 5.36 -11.39
CA MET A 156 -6.42 5.45 -9.99
C MET A 156 -5.24 5.23 -9.04
N SER A 157 -4.43 4.21 -9.28
CA SER A 157 -3.23 3.95 -8.49
C SER A 157 -2.22 5.12 -8.54
N ASN A 158 -2.04 5.74 -9.70
CA ASN A 158 -1.18 6.91 -9.85
C ASN A 158 -1.72 8.13 -9.08
N LEU A 159 -3.04 8.36 -9.11
CA LEU A 159 -3.68 9.44 -8.35
C LEU A 159 -3.53 9.24 -6.85
N GLU A 160 -3.73 8.02 -6.35
CA GLU A 160 -3.50 7.68 -4.94
C GLU A 160 -2.05 7.93 -4.53
N ALA A 161 -1.08 7.52 -5.37
CA ALA A 161 0.33 7.76 -5.12
C ALA A 161 0.67 9.26 -5.09
N ARG A 162 0.09 10.06 -6.00
CA ARG A 162 0.26 11.53 -6.02
C ARG A 162 -0.36 12.17 -4.78
N GLN A 163 -1.53 11.73 -4.35
CA GLN A 163 -2.18 12.22 -3.13
C GLN A 163 -1.33 11.92 -1.89
N ALA A 164 -0.81 10.70 -1.77
CA ALA A 164 0.09 10.34 -0.68
C ALA A 164 1.38 11.17 -0.68
N ALA A 165 1.96 11.43 -1.87
CA ALA A 165 3.14 12.28 -2.01
C ALA A 165 2.85 13.74 -1.64
N ALA A 166 1.69 14.27 -2.01
CA ALA A 166 1.24 15.62 -1.65
C ALA A 166 1.09 15.77 -0.13
N LEU A 167 0.40 14.82 0.52
CA LEU A 167 0.27 14.82 1.98
C LEU A 167 1.62 14.76 2.68
N LYS A 168 2.54 13.92 2.18
CA LYS A 168 3.90 13.85 2.71
C LYS A 168 4.64 15.19 2.54
N GLN A 169 4.55 15.82 1.38
CA GLN A 169 5.18 17.11 1.11
C GLN A 169 4.66 18.21 2.04
N ILE A 170 3.35 18.26 2.27
CA ILE A 170 2.73 19.20 3.22
C ILE A 170 3.27 18.95 4.62
N ALA A 171 3.25 17.70 5.09
CA ALA A 171 3.73 17.35 6.42
C ALA A 171 5.21 17.69 6.61
N ASP A 172 6.07 17.34 5.64
CA ASP A 172 7.51 17.65 5.69
C ASP A 172 7.74 19.17 5.75
N SER A 173 6.96 19.95 4.98
CA SER A 173 7.04 21.41 4.98
C SER A 173 6.61 22.02 6.32
N VAL A 174 5.52 21.54 6.90
CA VAL A 174 5.03 21.98 8.22
C VAL A 174 6.05 21.66 9.29
N ILE A 175 6.62 20.45 9.29
CA ILE A 175 7.67 20.07 10.25
C ILE A 175 8.89 21.01 10.10
N ALA A 176 9.34 21.26 8.88
CA ALA A 176 10.50 22.13 8.65
C ALA A 176 10.24 23.58 9.11
N ALA A 177 9.06 24.13 8.81
CA ALA A 177 8.67 25.47 9.27
C ALA A 177 8.56 25.55 10.78
N THR A 178 7.95 24.56 11.41
CA THR A 178 7.82 24.44 12.87
C THR A 178 9.21 24.37 13.54
N GLN A 179 10.16 23.63 12.96
CA GLN A 179 11.54 23.57 13.47
C GLN A 179 12.24 24.94 13.38
N ARG A 180 11.99 25.71 12.32
CA ARG A 180 12.55 27.06 12.16
C ARG A 180 12.01 28.01 13.23
N VAL A 181 10.70 28.03 13.48
CA VAL A 181 10.08 28.80 14.55
C VAL A 181 10.65 28.40 15.92
N ASN A 182 10.80 27.06 16.12
CA ASN A 182 11.32 26.58 17.40
C ASN A 182 12.80 26.86 17.64
N ALA A 183 13.59 27.13 16.61
CA ALA A 183 14.99 27.51 16.77
C ALA A 183 15.16 28.83 17.57
N GLU A 184 14.17 29.73 17.48
CA GLU A 184 14.15 30.99 18.22
C GLU A 184 13.46 30.84 19.57
N ARG A 185 12.39 30.05 19.67
CA ARG A 185 11.60 29.88 20.91
C ARG A 185 12.22 28.89 21.90
N ASN A 186 12.94 27.91 21.41
CA ASN A 186 13.54 26.85 22.22
C ASN A 186 12.52 26.05 23.06
N ALA A 187 11.28 25.86 22.56
CA ALA A 187 10.25 25.09 23.24
C ALA A 187 10.65 23.60 23.31
N SER A 188 10.28 22.93 24.39
CA SER A 188 10.60 21.52 24.63
C SER A 188 9.73 20.59 23.79
N PHE A 189 8.46 20.95 23.60
CA PHE A 189 7.50 20.16 22.83
C PHE A 189 6.63 21.08 21.99
N ILE A 190 6.31 20.60 20.77
CA ILE A 190 5.33 21.23 19.89
C ILE A 190 4.30 20.17 19.54
N PHE A 191 3.05 20.44 19.88
CA PHE A 191 1.94 19.55 19.60
C PHE A 191 1.12 20.03 18.41
N SER A 192 0.44 19.11 17.74
CA SER A 192 -0.60 19.45 16.78
C SER A 192 -1.95 19.50 17.48
N TYR A 193 -2.67 20.62 17.31
CA TYR A 193 -4.08 20.75 17.68
C TYR A 193 -4.93 20.55 16.44
N GLN A 194 -5.98 19.73 16.58
CA GLN A 194 -7.01 19.53 15.56
C GLN A 194 -8.35 19.44 16.28
N TYR A 195 -9.39 20.02 15.70
CA TYR A 195 -10.74 19.90 16.26
C TYR A 195 -11.19 18.45 16.37
N GLY A 196 -11.63 18.04 17.55
CA GLY A 196 -11.98 16.64 17.83
C GLY A 196 -10.80 15.68 17.97
N GLY A 197 -9.57 16.20 17.99
CA GLY A 197 -8.33 15.42 18.20
C GLY A 197 -8.07 15.11 19.68
N GLN A 198 -6.82 14.72 19.97
CA GLN A 198 -6.41 14.31 21.33
C GLN A 198 -6.25 15.49 22.29
N MET A 199 -5.89 16.67 21.77
CA MET A 199 -5.78 17.90 22.55
C MET A 199 -7.15 18.58 22.54
N LEU A 200 -7.79 18.70 23.71
CA LEU A 200 -9.16 19.22 23.85
C LEU A 200 -9.16 20.72 24.16
N ASP A 201 -8.14 21.21 24.83
CA ASP A 201 -7.98 22.62 25.23
C ASP A 201 -6.51 22.99 25.27
N ALA A 202 -6.21 24.23 24.93
CA ALA A 202 -4.87 24.78 24.96
C ALA A 202 -4.90 26.31 25.19
N ASP A 203 -3.92 26.83 25.90
CA ASP A 203 -3.75 28.26 26.11
C ASP A 203 -3.45 28.97 24.77
N PRO A 204 -4.28 29.92 24.31
CA PRO A 204 -4.09 30.63 23.03
C PRO A 204 -2.74 31.35 22.94
N THR A 205 -2.11 31.69 24.06
CA THR A 205 -0.78 32.34 24.08
C THR A 205 0.34 31.39 23.66
N LYS A 206 0.07 30.09 23.61
CA LYS A 206 0.99 29.05 23.20
C LYS A 206 0.78 28.58 21.73
N ASP A 207 -0.14 29.22 21.03
CA ASP A 207 -0.39 29.01 19.62
C ASP A 207 0.69 29.68 18.77
N ILE A 208 1.42 28.88 18.00
CA ILE A 208 2.45 29.36 17.06
C ILE A 208 2.04 29.17 15.60
N THR A 209 0.77 28.92 15.33
CA THR A 209 0.24 28.62 14.01
C THR A 209 0.55 29.73 13.01
N ASN A 210 0.33 31.00 13.39
CA ASN A 210 0.55 32.13 12.48
C ASN A 210 2.03 32.27 12.11
N GLU A 211 2.94 32.11 13.07
CA GLU A 211 4.39 32.18 12.84
C GLU A 211 4.85 31.07 11.86
N VAL A 212 4.28 29.88 11.99
CA VAL A 212 4.53 28.76 11.07
C VAL A 212 3.95 29.06 9.69
N LEU A 213 2.73 29.60 9.60
CA LEU A 213 2.09 29.97 8.34
C LEU A 213 2.85 31.06 7.59
N ASP A 214 3.40 32.04 8.28
CA ASP A 214 4.21 33.09 7.65
C ASP A 214 5.43 32.49 6.92
N ILE A 215 6.09 31.53 7.55
CA ILE A 215 7.21 30.80 6.92
C ILE A 215 6.73 29.93 5.74
N LEU A 216 5.63 29.21 5.91
CA LEU A 216 5.08 28.33 4.90
C LEU A 216 4.64 29.09 3.64
N ASN A 217 4.06 30.27 3.82
CA ASN A 217 3.52 31.08 2.72
C ASN A 217 4.55 32.07 2.13
N GLU A 218 5.73 32.24 2.74
CA GLU A 218 6.79 33.13 2.22
C GLU A 218 7.11 32.91 0.73
N PRO A 219 7.27 31.64 0.24
CA PRO A 219 7.55 31.41 -1.18
C PRO A 219 6.44 31.86 -2.12
N PHE A 220 5.18 31.82 -1.66
CA PHE A 220 4.00 32.18 -2.45
C PHE A 220 3.76 33.68 -2.49
N SER A 221 4.11 34.40 -1.43
CA SER A 221 4.00 35.86 -1.34
C SER A 221 4.89 36.55 -2.39
N LYS A 222 6.04 36.00 -2.71
CA LYS A 222 6.99 36.53 -3.69
C LYS A 222 6.57 36.33 -5.14
N LYS A 223 5.66 35.39 -5.43
CA LYS A 223 5.12 35.12 -6.78
C LYS A 223 3.96 36.04 -7.16
N LYS A 224 3.34 36.74 -6.21
CA LYS A 224 2.19 37.64 -6.44
C LYS A 224 2.61 39.09 -6.77
N LYS A 225 3.89 39.40 -6.87
CA LYS A 225 4.45 40.66 -7.35
C LYS A 225 5.00 40.51 -8.76
#